data_288466001c9547f05ca6776d2a7bd9ac
#
_entry.id   288466001c9547f05ca6776d2a7bd9ac
#
_cell.length_a   1.000
_cell.length_b   1.000
_cell.length_c   1.000
_cell.angle_alpha   90.00
_cell.angle_beta   90.00
_cell.angle_gamma   90.00
#
_symmetry.space_group_name_H-M   'P 1'
#
loop_
_entity.id
_entity.type
_entity.pdbx_description
1 polymer ?
#
loop_
_entity_poly.entity_id
_entity_poly.type
_entity_poly.pdbx_seq_one_letter_code
_entity_poly.pdbx_strand_id
1 'polypeptide(L)'
;MKERMPMSPTGRPRRNRPAGFTLFEFAVVLFLISLFFVLVAVPIQGVLSGGDLGQATRMLMSEVRKLRGEAAYTRKVQTLVLNIEKNTFYALDPETPVEFRKTEESLFEEEKEVLPREKDLPSGVFFTDVVLDTVGKIQEGKAEVRFFANGCVEHTLIHLRNEGGKAYTLEINPVTGFIKTHEGYIEQKRQGSRFHAS
;
A
#
# COMPACT_ATOMS: atom_id res chain seq x y z
N MET A 1 -33.96 -3.18 -96.42
CA MET A 1 -34.65 -3.44 -95.14
C MET A 1 -33.57 -3.39 -94.04
N LYS A 2 -33.48 -2.26 -93.31
CA LYS A 2 -32.45 -2.03 -92.28
C LYS A 2 -33.15 -1.93 -90.96
N GLU A 3 -33.00 -2.93 -90.14
CA GLU A 3 -33.51 -2.96 -88.78
C GLU A 3 -32.61 -2.08 -87.87
N ARG A 4 -33.23 -1.14 -87.18
CA ARG A 4 -32.59 -0.29 -86.19
C ARG A 4 -32.77 -0.97 -84.79
N MET A 5 -31.69 -1.38 -84.20
CA MET A 5 -31.67 -1.82 -82.79
C MET A 5 -31.84 -0.60 -81.86
N PRO A 6 -32.66 -0.71 -80.81
CA PRO A 6 -32.77 0.35 -79.81
C PRO A 6 -31.60 0.29 -78.82
N MET A 7 -30.97 1.45 -78.61
CA MET A 7 -29.98 1.60 -77.55
C MET A 7 -30.60 1.64 -76.17
N SER A 8 -30.17 0.76 -75.32
CA SER A 8 -30.53 0.77 -73.89
C SER A 8 -29.85 1.98 -73.18
N PRO A 9 -30.58 2.68 -72.31
CA PRO A 9 -29.95 3.75 -71.51
C PRO A 9 -29.13 3.16 -70.39
N THR A 10 -27.84 3.43 -70.42
CA THR A 10 -26.90 3.10 -69.32
C THR A 10 -27.23 3.89 -68.08
N GLY A 11 -27.83 3.20 -67.08
CA GLY A 11 -28.09 3.75 -65.77
C GLY A 11 -26.74 4.03 -65.04
N ARG A 12 -26.46 5.28 -64.78
CA ARG A 12 -25.31 5.69 -63.95
C ARG A 12 -25.53 5.21 -62.53
N PRO A 13 -24.55 4.52 -61.89
CA PRO A 13 -24.68 4.12 -60.48
C PRO A 13 -24.77 5.37 -59.59
N ARG A 14 -25.80 5.44 -58.78
CA ARG A 14 -25.94 6.45 -57.74
C ARG A 14 -24.78 6.30 -56.76
N ARG A 15 -23.88 7.22 -56.79
CA ARG A 15 -22.79 7.36 -55.82
C ARG A 15 -23.41 7.68 -54.47
N ASN A 16 -23.54 6.66 -53.59
CA ASN A 16 -23.89 6.87 -52.20
C ASN A 16 -22.74 7.72 -51.59
N ARG A 17 -23.03 8.99 -51.37
CA ARG A 17 -22.11 9.85 -50.57
C ARG A 17 -22.23 9.37 -49.13
N PRO A 18 -21.12 9.02 -48.44
CA PRO A 18 -21.20 8.73 -47.00
C PRO A 18 -21.73 9.98 -46.32
N ALA A 19 -22.78 9.80 -45.52
CA ALA A 19 -23.35 10.85 -44.68
C ALA A 19 -22.24 11.22 -43.67
N GLY A 20 -21.70 12.43 -43.75
CA GLY A 20 -20.77 12.92 -42.74
C GLY A 20 -21.51 13.17 -41.42
N PHE A 21 -20.82 12.95 -40.32
CA PHE A 21 -21.33 13.27 -38.99
C PHE A 21 -21.71 14.76 -38.90
N THR A 22 -22.87 15.02 -38.34
CA THR A 22 -23.33 16.38 -38.08
C THR A 22 -22.62 16.94 -36.83
N LEU A 23 -22.40 18.26 -36.80
CA LEU A 23 -21.84 18.93 -35.65
C LEU A 23 -22.70 18.71 -34.37
N PHE A 24 -24.01 18.59 -34.56
CA PHE A 24 -24.95 18.29 -33.49
C PHE A 24 -24.72 16.86 -32.90
N GLU A 25 -24.53 15.87 -33.75
CA GLU A 25 -24.26 14.49 -33.35
C GLU A 25 -22.96 14.38 -32.56
N PHE A 26 -21.92 15.10 -32.99
CA PHE A 26 -20.65 15.19 -32.26
C PHE A 26 -20.83 15.85 -30.86
N ALA A 27 -21.62 16.92 -30.78
CA ALA A 27 -21.91 17.60 -29.52
C ALA A 27 -22.66 16.68 -28.56
N VAL A 28 -23.63 15.90 -29.04
CA VAL A 28 -24.38 14.93 -28.22
C VAL A 28 -23.46 13.82 -27.71
N VAL A 29 -22.57 13.29 -28.55
CA VAL A 29 -21.61 12.27 -28.14
C VAL A 29 -20.66 12.81 -27.06
N LEU A 30 -20.13 14.02 -27.21
CA LEU A 30 -19.29 14.64 -26.18
C LEU A 30 -20.04 14.86 -24.88
N PHE A 31 -21.30 15.27 -24.94
CA PHE A 31 -22.15 15.42 -23.75
C PHE A 31 -22.38 14.08 -23.03
N LEU A 32 -22.67 13.01 -23.76
CA LEU A 32 -22.85 11.67 -23.17
C LEU A 32 -21.54 11.15 -22.56
N ILE A 33 -20.40 11.37 -23.21
CA ILE A 33 -19.09 10.99 -22.69
C ILE A 33 -18.80 11.76 -21.40
N SER A 34 -19.06 13.08 -21.37
CA SER A 34 -18.83 13.89 -20.17
C SER A 34 -19.71 13.46 -19.01
N LEU A 35 -20.98 13.13 -19.28
CA LEU A 35 -21.90 12.60 -18.28
C LEU A 35 -21.42 11.25 -17.72
N PHE A 36 -20.90 10.38 -18.58
CA PHE A 36 -20.31 9.10 -18.18
C PHE A 36 -19.06 9.29 -17.30
N PHE A 37 -18.19 10.24 -17.65
CA PHE A 37 -17.01 10.57 -16.83
C PHE A 37 -17.39 11.09 -15.43
N VAL A 38 -18.46 11.89 -15.31
CA VAL A 38 -18.95 12.36 -14.01
C VAL A 38 -19.42 11.19 -13.14
N LEU A 39 -20.15 10.22 -13.70
CA LEU A 39 -20.60 9.04 -12.97
C LEU A 39 -19.46 8.12 -12.53
N VAL A 40 -18.40 8.00 -13.35
CA VAL A 40 -17.23 7.15 -13.06
C VAL A 40 -16.25 7.84 -12.11
N ALA A 41 -16.13 9.17 -12.16
CA ALA A 41 -15.17 9.93 -11.35
C ALA A 41 -15.52 9.95 -9.86
N VAL A 42 -16.79 9.89 -9.50
CA VAL A 42 -17.24 9.97 -8.09
C VAL A 42 -16.71 8.84 -7.19
N PRO A 43 -16.66 7.55 -7.58
CA PRO A 43 -16.11 6.51 -6.73
C PRO A 43 -14.57 6.47 -6.69
N ILE A 44 -13.88 7.06 -7.67
CA ILE A 44 -12.41 7.05 -7.74
C ILE A 44 -11.78 7.97 -6.70
N GLN A 45 -12.46 9.03 -6.28
CA GLN A 45 -11.97 9.92 -5.23
C GLN A 45 -11.84 9.23 -3.87
N GLY A 46 -12.71 8.26 -3.54
CA GLY A 46 -12.59 7.44 -2.33
C GLY A 46 -11.43 6.44 -2.35
N VAL A 47 -11.03 5.97 -3.53
CA VAL A 47 -9.95 4.97 -3.70
C VAL A 47 -8.58 5.66 -3.87
N LEU A 48 -8.54 6.81 -4.54
CA LEU A 48 -7.32 7.62 -4.72
C LEU A 48 -7.06 8.55 -3.53
N SER A 49 -8.10 8.95 -2.82
CA SER A 49 -8.03 9.57 -1.50
C SER A 49 -7.90 8.48 -0.43
N GLY A 50 -6.98 7.56 -0.61
CA GLY A 50 -6.46 6.84 0.51
C GLY A 50 -5.76 7.84 1.40
N GLY A 51 -6.49 8.75 2.04
CA GLY A 51 -6.01 9.85 2.84
C GLY A 51 -4.71 9.55 3.60
N ASP A 52 -4.36 10.24 4.56
CA ASP A 52 -3.12 10.07 5.32
C ASP A 52 -2.88 8.60 5.76
N LEU A 53 -3.95 7.84 6.09
CA LEU A 53 -3.88 6.39 6.40
C LEU A 53 -3.41 5.53 5.22
N GLY A 54 -3.88 5.80 4.00
CA GLY A 54 -3.43 5.08 2.81
C GLY A 54 -1.97 5.39 2.46
N GLN A 55 -1.51 6.61 2.71
CA GLN A 55 -0.11 6.98 2.55
C GLN A 55 0.76 6.26 3.58
N ALA A 56 0.39 6.29 4.87
CA ALA A 56 1.07 5.57 5.94
C ALA A 56 1.18 4.07 5.64
N THR A 57 0.08 3.46 5.20
CA THR A 57 0.04 2.06 4.79
C THR A 57 1.05 1.77 3.68
N ARG A 58 1.11 2.58 2.63
CA ARG A 58 2.08 2.40 1.52
C ARG A 58 3.52 2.56 1.98
N MET A 59 3.79 3.50 2.88
CA MET A 59 5.13 3.71 3.45
C MET A 59 5.58 2.47 4.24
N LEU A 60 4.73 1.95 5.13
CA LEU A 60 5.02 0.75 5.92
C LEU A 60 5.16 -0.49 5.03
N MET A 61 4.29 -0.67 4.02
CA MET A 61 4.41 -1.76 3.04
C MET A 61 5.73 -1.72 2.27
N SER A 62 6.18 -0.53 1.90
CA SER A 62 7.46 -0.35 1.20
C SER A 62 8.63 -0.76 2.08
N GLU A 63 8.62 -0.36 3.35
CA GLU A 63 9.69 -0.70 4.30
C GLU A 63 9.73 -2.19 4.62
N VAL A 64 8.57 -2.81 4.86
CA VAL A 64 8.46 -4.26 5.09
C VAL A 64 9.01 -5.06 3.91
N ARG A 65 8.67 -4.67 2.67
CA ARG A 65 9.20 -5.34 1.47
C ARG A 65 10.72 -5.19 1.35
N LYS A 66 11.22 -3.99 1.64
CA LYS A 66 12.66 -3.69 1.62
C LYS A 66 13.40 -4.56 2.62
N LEU A 67 13.01 -4.53 3.90
CA LEU A 67 13.68 -5.25 4.97
C LEU A 67 13.62 -6.77 4.79
N ARG A 68 12.48 -7.28 4.29
CA ARG A 68 12.36 -8.70 3.95
C ARG A 68 13.33 -9.09 2.83
N GLY A 69 13.45 -8.25 1.79
CA GLY A 69 14.43 -8.47 0.70
C GLY A 69 15.86 -8.42 1.21
N GLU A 70 16.19 -7.46 2.06
CA GLU A 70 17.51 -7.31 2.69
C GLU A 70 17.84 -8.51 3.59
N ALA A 71 16.90 -8.96 4.44
CA ALA A 71 17.08 -10.13 5.29
C ALA A 71 17.40 -11.39 4.47
N ALA A 72 16.67 -11.61 3.37
CA ALA A 72 16.90 -12.75 2.49
C ALA A 72 18.24 -12.66 1.72
N TYR A 73 18.61 -11.46 1.27
CA TYR A 73 19.83 -11.21 0.51
C TYR A 73 21.09 -11.29 1.40
N THR A 74 21.06 -10.60 2.53
CA THR A 74 22.20 -10.55 3.46
C THR A 74 22.32 -11.79 4.35
N ARG A 75 21.25 -12.60 4.40
CA ARG A 75 21.11 -13.75 5.33
C ARG A 75 21.22 -13.36 6.80
N LYS A 76 20.93 -12.11 7.12
CA LYS A 76 20.92 -11.57 8.49
C LYS A 76 19.50 -11.20 8.88
N VAL A 77 19.18 -11.28 10.16
CA VAL A 77 17.90 -10.81 10.68
C VAL A 77 17.86 -9.29 10.58
N GLN A 78 16.83 -8.76 9.95
CA GLN A 78 16.54 -7.32 9.91
C GLN A 78 15.43 -7.01 10.89
N THR A 79 15.43 -5.80 11.43
CA THR A 79 14.40 -5.38 12.40
C THR A 79 13.79 -4.04 11.99
N LEU A 80 12.47 -3.99 11.97
CA LEU A 80 11.72 -2.74 11.84
C LEU A 80 11.26 -2.31 13.23
N VAL A 81 11.71 -1.15 13.67
CA VAL A 81 11.28 -0.54 14.91
C VAL A 81 10.16 0.45 14.64
N LEU A 82 9.03 0.27 15.32
CA LEU A 82 7.87 1.15 15.30
C LEU A 82 7.80 1.88 16.64
N ASN A 83 8.00 3.19 16.64
CA ASN A 83 7.89 4.00 17.84
C ASN A 83 6.47 4.56 17.95
N ILE A 84 5.69 4.00 18.87
CA ILE A 84 4.27 4.32 19.03
C ILE A 84 4.10 5.74 19.58
N GLU A 85 4.95 6.18 20.48
CA GLU A 85 4.86 7.50 21.11
C GLU A 85 5.20 8.64 20.15
N LYS A 86 6.27 8.43 19.34
CA LYS A 86 6.74 9.45 18.40
C LYS A 86 6.05 9.37 17.03
N ASN A 87 5.27 8.31 16.76
CA ASN A 87 4.71 8.02 15.44
C ASN A 87 5.75 7.95 14.33
N THR A 88 6.92 7.38 14.65
CA THR A 88 8.04 7.18 13.73
C THR A 88 8.33 5.70 13.55
N PHE A 89 9.03 5.36 12.48
CA PHE A 89 9.53 4.01 12.25
C PHE A 89 10.90 4.05 11.55
N TYR A 90 11.72 3.05 11.81
CA TYR A 90 13.05 2.93 11.21
C TYR A 90 13.52 1.48 11.15
N ALA A 91 14.42 1.21 10.22
CA ALA A 91 15.13 -0.05 10.13
C ALA A 91 16.34 -0.03 11.08
N LEU A 92 16.53 -1.09 11.85
CA LEU A 92 17.73 -1.30 12.63
C LEU A 92 18.68 -2.17 11.82
N ASP A 93 19.89 -1.67 11.57
CA ASP A 93 20.92 -2.45 10.91
C ASP A 93 21.47 -3.50 11.89
N PRO A 94 21.59 -4.78 11.50
CA PRO A 94 22.12 -5.83 12.36
C PRO A 94 23.60 -5.62 12.73
N GLU A 95 24.31 -4.74 12.03
CA GLU A 95 25.70 -4.37 12.35
C GLU A 95 25.80 -3.17 13.29
N THR A 96 24.70 -2.46 13.55
CA THR A 96 24.70 -1.40 14.56
C THR A 96 24.65 -2.06 15.94
N PRO A 97 25.65 -1.88 16.79
CA PRO A 97 25.61 -2.45 18.14
C PRO A 97 24.39 -1.96 18.90
N VAL A 98 23.61 -2.89 19.46
CA VAL A 98 22.44 -2.58 20.27
C VAL A 98 22.91 -2.11 21.66
N GLU A 99 23.64 -1.02 21.71
CA GLU A 99 24.01 -0.34 22.97
C GLU A 99 23.36 1.02 23.06
N PHE A 100 22.02 1.05 23.00
CA PHE A 100 21.29 2.11 23.70
C PHE A 100 21.08 1.74 25.18
N ARG A 101 22.08 1.15 25.83
CA ARG A 101 22.17 1.17 27.28
C ARG A 101 22.90 2.44 27.67
N LYS A 102 22.16 3.34 28.32
CA LYS A 102 22.72 4.47 29.06
C LYS A 102 24.02 4.06 29.74
N THR A 103 25.13 4.61 29.27
CA THR A 103 26.27 4.80 30.07
C THR A 103 26.80 6.22 29.77
N GLU A 104 26.51 7.11 30.70
CA GLU A 104 27.22 8.37 30.82
C GLU A 104 28.65 7.96 31.16
N GLU A 105 29.53 8.00 30.20
CA GLU A 105 31.01 8.06 30.28
C GLU A 105 31.65 7.32 29.11
N SER A 106 31.81 8.01 27.98
CA SER A 106 33.07 7.96 27.25
C SER A 106 33.20 9.20 26.36
N LEU A 107 33.90 10.17 26.90
CA LEU A 107 34.53 11.23 26.15
C LEU A 107 35.64 10.59 25.30
N PHE A 108 35.70 10.96 24.00
CA PHE A 108 36.71 10.61 23.02
C PHE A 108 36.60 9.26 22.32
N GLU A 109 35.70 9.24 21.28
CA GLU A 109 36.03 8.69 19.96
C GLU A 109 34.92 9.12 19.01
N GLU A 110 35.23 9.90 17.99
CA GLU A 110 34.33 10.26 16.89
C GLU A 110 34.11 9.02 15.99
N GLU A 111 33.40 8.03 16.45
CA GLU A 111 32.70 7.11 15.56
C GLU A 111 31.44 7.82 15.06
N LYS A 112 31.36 8.06 13.77
CA LYS A 112 30.14 8.53 13.12
C LYS A 112 29.04 7.54 13.40
N GLU A 113 28.29 7.79 14.46
CA GLU A 113 27.08 7.10 14.83
C GLU A 113 26.09 7.29 13.67
N VAL A 114 25.99 6.28 12.81
CA VAL A 114 24.98 6.27 11.75
C VAL A 114 23.65 6.02 12.44
N LEU A 115 23.07 7.08 12.98
CA LEU A 115 21.74 7.04 13.56
C LEU A 115 20.76 6.48 12.52
N PRO A 116 19.95 5.49 12.87
CA PRO A 116 18.95 4.96 11.96
C PRO A 116 18.05 6.09 11.49
N ARG A 117 17.84 6.19 10.18
CA ARG A 117 17.03 7.24 9.58
C ARG A 117 15.56 7.02 9.94
N GLU A 118 15.12 7.70 11.00
CA GLU A 118 13.71 7.70 11.39
C GLU A 118 12.85 8.31 10.29
N LYS A 119 11.71 7.69 10.03
CA LYS A 119 10.68 8.15 9.10
C LYS A 119 9.42 8.43 9.88
N ASP A 120 8.87 9.62 9.70
CA ASP A 120 7.62 10.02 10.31
C ASP A 120 6.42 9.41 9.57
N LEU A 121 5.36 9.08 10.29
CA LEU A 121 4.06 8.87 9.69
C LEU A 121 3.52 10.18 9.11
N PRO A 122 2.64 10.12 8.09
CA PRO A 122 1.96 11.31 7.59
C PRO A 122 1.23 12.05 8.70
N SER A 123 1.15 13.38 8.59
CA SER A 123 0.46 14.23 9.57
C SER A 123 -0.98 13.74 9.80
N GLY A 124 -1.39 13.70 11.06
CA GLY A 124 -2.74 13.26 11.45
C GLY A 124 -2.94 11.73 11.47
N VAL A 125 -1.88 10.94 11.28
CA VAL A 125 -1.90 9.47 11.44
C VAL A 125 -1.06 9.06 12.65
N PHE A 126 -1.61 8.16 13.45
CA PHE A 126 -1.00 7.69 14.68
C PHE A 126 -1.01 6.17 14.75
N PHE A 127 0.04 5.60 15.32
CA PHE A 127 -0.01 4.23 15.80
C PHE A 127 -0.96 4.17 17.01
N THR A 128 -1.88 3.21 17.00
CA THR A 128 -2.74 2.94 18.16
C THR A 128 -2.08 1.91 19.06
N ASP A 129 -1.68 0.81 18.47
CA ASP A 129 -0.93 -0.28 19.10
C ASP A 129 -0.36 -1.21 18.04
N VAL A 130 0.56 -2.08 18.47
CA VAL A 130 1.15 -3.14 17.65
C VAL A 130 1.03 -4.44 18.40
N VAL A 131 0.55 -5.48 17.73
CA VAL A 131 0.43 -6.82 18.32
C VAL A 131 1.42 -7.75 17.63
N LEU A 132 2.31 -8.34 18.43
CA LEU A 132 3.31 -9.33 18.01
C LEU A 132 2.97 -10.69 18.63
N ASP A 133 3.12 -11.77 17.87
CA ASP A 133 2.86 -13.12 18.41
C ASP A 133 3.75 -13.48 19.60
N THR A 134 4.98 -12.95 19.62
CA THR A 134 5.99 -13.25 20.66
C THR A 134 5.83 -12.45 21.93
N VAL A 135 5.42 -11.18 21.82
CA VAL A 135 5.39 -10.23 22.95
C VAL A 135 3.96 -9.89 23.36
N GLY A 136 3.01 -10.01 22.42
CA GLY A 136 1.64 -9.59 22.60
C GLY A 136 1.40 -8.15 22.18
N LYS A 137 0.45 -7.46 22.81
CA LYS A 137 0.02 -6.12 22.50
C LYS A 137 0.91 -5.07 23.14
N ILE A 138 1.49 -4.19 22.34
CA ILE A 138 2.33 -3.05 22.73
C ILE A 138 1.56 -1.78 22.41
N GLN A 139 1.30 -0.93 23.40
CA GLN A 139 0.53 0.32 23.28
C GLN A 139 1.42 1.57 23.42
N GLU A 140 2.58 1.41 24.05
CA GLU A 140 3.51 2.50 24.35
C GLU A 140 4.96 2.05 24.07
N GLY A 141 5.83 3.00 23.78
CA GLY A 141 7.25 2.73 23.53
C GLY A 141 7.50 2.20 22.13
N LYS A 142 8.38 1.21 22.02
CA LYS A 142 8.87 0.68 20.75
C LYS A 142 8.46 -0.77 20.54
N ALA A 143 7.92 -1.07 19.37
CA ALA A 143 7.64 -2.43 18.91
C ALA A 143 8.66 -2.83 17.84
N GLU A 144 9.22 -4.04 17.94
CA GLU A 144 10.27 -4.54 17.05
C GLU A 144 9.75 -5.72 16.23
N VAL A 145 9.61 -5.54 14.92
CA VAL A 145 9.18 -6.56 13.98
C VAL A 145 10.40 -7.16 13.30
N ARG A 146 10.59 -8.48 13.42
CA ARG A 146 11.77 -9.19 12.93
C ARG A 146 11.52 -9.85 11.57
N PHE A 147 12.49 -9.71 10.68
CA PHE A 147 12.54 -10.32 9.36
C PHE A 147 13.68 -11.31 9.31
N PHE A 148 13.37 -12.56 9.00
CA PHE A 148 14.33 -13.66 9.07
C PHE A 148 15.00 -13.93 7.71
N ALA A 149 16.20 -14.49 7.75
CA ALA A 149 16.99 -14.83 6.58
C ALA A 149 16.29 -15.80 5.59
N ASN A 150 15.35 -16.59 6.07
CA ASN A 150 14.53 -17.49 5.25
C ASN A 150 13.36 -16.79 4.54
N GLY A 151 13.25 -15.46 4.66
CA GLY A 151 12.17 -14.66 4.10
C GLY A 151 10.86 -14.65 4.91
N CYS A 152 10.83 -15.35 6.06
CA CYS A 152 9.72 -15.22 7.01
C CYS A 152 9.77 -13.90 7.76
N VAL A 153 8.63 -13.49 8.27
CA VAL A 153 8.45 -12.27 9.08
C VAL A 153 7.72 -12.65 10.34
N GLU A 154 7.99 -11.98 11.43
CA GLU A 154 7.19 -12.12 12.64
C GLU A 154 5.75 -11.68 12.40
N HIS A 155 4.77 -12.54 12.72
CA HIS A 155 3.36 -12.18 12.55
C HIS A 155 3.02 -10.96 13.38
N THR A 156 2.50 -9.94 12.72
CA THR A 156 2.33 -8.63 13.33
C THR A 156 1.02 -8.00 12.85
N LEU A 157 0.27 -7.44 13.79
CA LEU A 157 -0.84 -6.54 13.50
C LEU A 157 -0.43 -5.12 13.92
N ILE A 158 -0.48 -4.18 12.98
CA ILE A 158 -0.20 -2.77 13.21
C ILE A 158 -1.52 -2.02 13.10
N HIS A 159 -1.95 -1.38 14.17
CA HIS A 159 -3.16 -0.58 14.19
C HIS A 159 -2.83 0.90 14.02
N LEU A 160 -3.40 1.49 12.97
CA LEU A 160 -3.28 2.90 12.64
C LEU A 160 -4.64 3.58 12.80
N ARG A 161 -4.62 4.83 13.24
CA ARG A 161 -5.80 5.69 13.34
C ARG A 161 -5.47 7.07 12.81
N ASN A 162 -6.44 7.74 12.18
CA ASN A 162 -6.33 9.16 11.85
C ASN A 162 -7.13 10.03 12.82
N GLU A 163 -6.92 11.36 12.72
CA GLU A 163 -7.68 12.36 13.49
C GLU A 163 -9.19 12.27 13.28
N GLY A 164 -9.64 11.87 12.09
CA GLY A 164 -11.04 11.67 11.75
C GLY A 164 -11.68 10.42 12.36
N GLY A 165 -10.93 9.64 13.18
CA GLY A 165 -11.43 8.45 13.87
C GLY A 165 -11.47 7.19 13.00
N LYS A 166 -11.06 7.25 11.72
CA LYS A 166 -10.89 6.05 10.90
C LYS A 166 -9.69 5.26 11.39
N ALA A 167 -9.84 3.95 11.45
CA ALA A 167 -8.77 3.03 11.81
C ALA A 167 -8.48 2.03 10.69
N TYR A 168 -7.22 1.64 10.56
CA TYR A 168 -6.76 0.55 9.70
C TYR A 168 -5.96 -0.44 10.52
N THR A 169 -6.13 -1.72 10.22
CA THR A 169 -5.28 -2.79 10.74
C THR A 169 -4.45 -3.36 9.58
N LEU A 170 -3.14 -3.30 9.73
CA LEU A 170 -2.19 -3.89 8.80
C LEU A 170 -1.73 -5.23 9.36
N GLU A 171 -2.12 -6.31 8.72
CA GLU A 171 -1.72 -7.68 9.08
C GLU A 171 -0.55 -8.12 8.21
N ILE A 172 0.60 -8.42 8.82
CA ILE A 172 1.76 -8.95 8.13
C ILE A 172 1.71 -10.48 8.16
N ASN A 173 1.58 -11.09 6.99
CA ASN A 173 1.60 -12.55 6.88
C ASN A 173 3.02 -13.09 7.15
N PRO A 174 3.20 -14.02 8.08
CA PRO A 174 4.52 -14.47 8.52
C PRO A 174 5.31 -15.21 7.44
N VAL A 175 4.64 -15.90 6.52
CA VAL A 175 5.30 -16.72 5.49
C VAL A 175 5.60 -15.90 4.25
N THR A 176 4.66 -15.10 3.80
CA THR A 176 4.77 -14.37 2.54
C THR A 176 5.30 -12.95 2.71
N GLY A 177 5.21 -12.38 3.93
CA GLY A 177 5.49 -10.97 4.21
C GLY A 177 4.53 -10.00 3.52
N PHE A 178 3.43 -10.51 2.91
CA PHE A 178 2.40 -9.63 2.38
C PHE A 178 1.64 -8.95 3.51
N ILE A 179 1.38 -7.67 3.31
CA ILE A 179 0.53 -6.90 4.22
C ILE A 179 -0.89 -6.89 3.67
N LYS A 180 -1.81 -7.38 4.48
CA LYS A 180 -3.24 -7.25 4.25
C LYS A 180 -3.75 -6.07 5.06
N THR A 181 -4.45 -5.17 4.39
CA THR A 181 -5.06 -4.02 5.04
C THR A 181 -6.54 -4.30 5.30
N HIS A 182 -6.95 -4.09 6.53
CA HIS A 182 -8.33 -4.19 6.94
C HIS A 182 -8.81 -2.81 7.40
N GLU A 183 -10.04 -2.46 7.04
CA GLU A 183 -10.69 -1.28 7.59
C GLU A 183 -11.17 -1.58 9.02
N GLY A 184 -10.94 -0.64 9.91
CA GLY A 184 -11.26 -0.79 11.32
C GLY A 184 -10.16 -1.46 12.14
N TYR A 185 -10.47 -1.65 13.43
CA TYR A 185 -9.62 -2.32 14.40
C TYR A 185 -9.97 -3.81 14.45
N ILE A 186 -9.01 -4.68 14.17
CA ILE A 186 -9.18 -6.14 14.22
C ILE A 186 -8.34 -6.71 15.35
N GLU A 187 -8.99 -7.36 16.30
CA GLU A 187 -8.29 -8.11 17.32
C GLU A 187 -7.76 -9.43 16.77
N GLN A 188 -6.57 -9.79 17.22
CA GLN A 188 -6.00 -11.09 16.92
C GLN A 188 -6.86 -12.20 17.56
N LYS A 189 -7.52 -13.02 16.74
CA LYS A 189 -8.10 -14.26 17.25
C LYS A 189 -6.96 -15.19 17.66
N ARG A 190 -6.71 -15.34 18.97
CA ARG A 190 -5.84 -16.40 19.47
C ARG A 190 -6.37 -17.73 18.94
N GLN A 191 -5.66 -18.31 17.99
CA GLN A 191 -5.88 -19.73 17.67
C GLN A 191 -5.46 -20.50 18.92
N GLY A 192 -6.45 -20.86 19.72
CA GLY A 192 -6.25 -21.72 20.88
C GLY A 192 -5.50 -22.97 20.43
N SER A 193 -4.34 -23.22 21.01
CA SER A 193 -3.57 -24.44 20.86
C SER A 193 -4.44 -25.63 21.28
N ARG A 194 -5.05 -26.28 20.30
CA ARG A 194 -5.61 -27.64 20.52
C ARG A 194 -4.45 -28.64 20.49
N PHE A 195 -3.59 -28.59 21.47
CA PHE A 195 -2.83 -29.76 21.87
C PHE A 195 -3.65 -30.52 22.90
N HIS A 196 -4.53 -31.40 22.42
CA HIS A 196 -5.02 -32.47 23.25
C HIS A 196 -3.84 -33.44 23.43
N ALA A 197 -3.26 -33.44 24.62
CA ALA A 197 -2.47 -34.57 25.10
C ALA A 197 -3.42 -35.76 25.20
N SER A 198 -3.12 -36.81 24.49
CA SER A 198 -3.62 -38.18 24.71
C SER A 198 -2.48 -39.01 25.20
#